data_27bbf97bd11e075cac5e2b69ceee4726
#
_entry.id   27bbf97bd11e075cac5e2b69ceee4726
#
_cell.length_a   1.000
_cell.length_b   1.000
_cell.length_c   1.000
_cell.angle_alpha   90.00
_cell.angle_beta   90.00
_cell.angle_gamma   90.00
#
_symmetry.space_group_name_H-M   'P 1'
#
loop_
_entity.id
_entity.type
_entity.pdbx_description
1 polymer ?
#
loop_
_entity_poly.entity_id
_entity_poly.type
_entity_poly.pdbx_seq_one_letter_code
_entity_poly.pdbx_strand_id
1 'polypeptide(L)'
;MMSGARSPTAPHANNPTPQAVPPPEQSDSFLGVTGNAGEKHVFVMVGLPARGKTHMARKLVRYLSFFHGADARVFNVGYYRRQRVGRDAPPDFFDPGNAANVATRQACAEEAMKEMKTFLFHDRAQQAIIDQDADQDRLKGPKGVYSGLVGVFDATNSTRERRAWISQELAGLPVKVIFVESICTLEDVIEQNIRDAKTVSPDYQHVQNTEEAILSFRRRLDFYKQAYETLSEEESHLSWVKLINCGQKLVINRIHGFLPGRIVQFLANMHATQRSFYFTRHGQSQYNVRGKIGGDSALTEAGKAYARKLAEFADMHICRGDDGEPQKARLWSSSMVRTRETAQFIAHPKLALEGEGVWTQMSHRIYRNLDELYAGVCDGMTYEEIEEAFPDEFARRKRDKLRYRYPRGESYLDIIARLDPLVMEMESYHEPLLIIGHQAVLRLIYAYYAGYPREEAPQLSIPLNTIIKLTPKTYSCEEERICLLEINQEDGQREPPSH
;
A
#
# COMPACT_ATOMS: atom_id res chain seq x y z
N MET A 1 30.40 -44.74 71.28
CA MET A 1 29.45 -45.87 71.16
C MET A 1 28.58 -45.59 69.95
N MET A 2 28.48 -46.56 69.05
CA MET A 2 27.53 -46.77 67.96
C MET A 2 27.66 -45.84 66.74
N SER A 3 28.33 -46.24 65.67
CA SER A 3 27.94 -47.22 64.67
C SER A 3 26.72 -46.75 63.87
N GLY A 4 26.94 -46.27 62.67
CA GLY A 4 25.91 -45.98 61.67
C GLY A 4 26.42 -46.28 60.26
N ALA A 5 25.92 -47.34 59.68
CA ALA A 5 26.32 -47.95 58.44
C ALA A 5 26.09 -47.08 57.21
N ARG A 6 27.01 -47.14 56.28
CA ARG A 6 26.87 -46.62 54.91
C ARG A 6 26.12 -47.63 54.07
N SER A 7 25.02 -47.22 53.42
CA SER A 7 24.34 -47.96 52.37
C SER A 7 25.00 -47.72 51.02
N PRO A 8 24.98 -48.67 50.06
CA PRO A 8 25.72 -48.60 48.81
C PRO A 8 24.99 -47.76 47.74
N THR A 9 25.77 -47.05 47.00
CA THR A 9 25.38 -46.22 45.83
C THR A 9 24.89 -47.14 44.71
N ALA A 10 23.67 -46.86 44.19
CA ALA A 10 23.13 -47.47 42.99
C ALA A 10 23.82 -46.93 41.70
N PRO A 11 23.90 -47.70 40.63
CA PRO A 11 24.57 -47.27 39.40
C PRO A 11 23.76 -46.24 38.64
N HIS A 12 24.47 -45.25 38.08
CA HIS A 12 23.92 -44.21 37.19
C HIS A 12 23.24 -44.85 35.99
N ALA A 13 21.93 -44.65 35.84
CA ALA A 13 21.19 -44.95 34.63
C ALA A 13 21.67 -43.98 33.52
N ASN A 14 22.10 -44.50 32.39
CA ASN A 14 22.37 -43.80 31.15
C ASN A 14 21.09 -43.10 30.67
N ASN A 15 21.03 -41.79 30.78
CA ASN A 15 20.03 -41.00 30.08
C ASN A 15 20.32 -41.08 28.57
N PRO A 16 19.35 -41.48 27.74
CA PRO A 16 19.52 -41.41 26.30
C PRO A 16 19.64 -39.93 25.87
N THR A 17 20.65 -39.67 25.07
CA THR A 17 20.83 -38.39 24.38
C THR A 17 19.51 -37.99 23.73
N PRO A 18 19.01 -36.74 23.88
CA PRO A 18 17.80 -36.35 23.22
C PRO A 18 18.02 -36.43 21.70
N GLN A 19 17.30 -37.33 21.05
CA GLN A 19 17.23 -37.33 19.60
C GLN A 19 16.70 -35.94 19.17
N ALA A 20 17.45 -35.26 18.29
CA ALA A 20 17.01 -34.05 17.69
C ALA A 20 15.69 -34.28 16.96
N VAL A 21 14.60 -33.77 17.50
CA VAL A 21 13.31 -33.73 16.82
C VAL A 21 13.54 -32.91 15.54
N PRO A 22 13.31 -33.50 14.36
CA PRO A 22 13.41 -32.71 13.13
C PRO A 22 12.50 -31.48 13.27
N PRO A 23 12.93 -30.32 12.81
CA PRO A 23 12.05 -29.13 12.83
C PRO A 23 10.75 -29.52 12.12
N PRO A 24 9.60 -29.11 12.66
CA PRO A 24 8.33 -29.36 11.99
C PRO A 24 8.45 -28.82 10.57
N GLU A 25 8.11 -29.64 9.59
CA GLU A 25 7.94 -29.17 8.22
C GLU A 25 7.11 -27.91 8.32
N GLN A 26 7.72 -26.78 7.94
CA GLN A 26 7.02 -25.50 7.93
C GLN A 26 5.90 -25.67 6.91
N SER A 27 4.72 -26.03 7.40
CA SER A 27 3.52 -25.90 6.60
C SER A 27 3.43 -24.44 6.21
N ASP A 28 3.38 -24.13 4.91
CA ASP A 28 3.18 -22.81 4.33
C ASP A 28 1.87 -22.12 4.81
N SER A 29 1.21 -22.70 5.82
CA SER A 29 -0.06 -22.26 6.39
C SER A 29 0.05 -21.07 7.33
N PHE A 30 1.24 -20.56 7.64
CA PHE A 30 1.40 -19.41 8.54
C PHE A 30 1.71 -18.11 7.80
N LEU A 31 1.15 -17.91 6.63
CA LEU A 31 0.90 -16.56 6.16
C LEU A 31 -0.30 -16.06 6.95
N GLY A 32 0.04 -15.66 8.16
CA GLY A 32 -0.88 -15.10 9.08
C GLY A 32 -1.69 -14.06 8.40
N VAL A 33 -2.91 -14.18 8.68
CA VAL A 33 -3.79 -13.10 8.90
C VAL A 33 -4.42 -12.58 7.66
N THR A 34 -5.59 -12.71 7.68
CA THR A 34 -6.54 -11.70 7.34
C THR A 34 -7.50 -12.10 6.28
N GLY A 35 -8.53 -12.56 6.74
CA GLY A 35 -9.68 -12.87 5.95
C GLY A 35 -9.74 -14.37 5.65
N ASN A 36 -10.92 -14.90 5.67
CA ASN A 36 -11.14 -16.30 5.35
C ASN A 36 -10.56 -16.59 3.97
N ALA A 37 -9.57 -17.45 3.90
CA ALA A 37 -9.01 -17.92 2.65
C ALA A 37 -10.15 -18.37 1.72
N GLY A 38 -10.28 -17.72 0.55
CA GLY A 38 -11.35 -18.00 -0.40
C GLY A 38 -12.56 -17.06 -0.35
N GLU A 39 -12.66 -16.09 0.56
CA GLU A 39 -13.73 -15.09 0.49
C GLU A 39 -13.60 -14.21 -0.76
N LYS A 40 -14.74 -14.01 -1.43
CA LYS A 40 -14.83 -13.16 -2.61
C LYS A 40 -15.61 -11.89 -2.28
N HIS A 41 -15.08 -10.75 -2.71
CA HIS A 41 -15.70 -9.45 -2.47
C HIS A 41 -15.87 -8.69 -3.78
N VAL A 42 -16.97 -7.97 -3.91
CA VAL A 42 -17.19 -6.99 -4.98
C VAL A 42 -17.46 -5.63 -4.36
N PHE A 43 -16.64 -4.66 -4.72
CA PHE A 43 -16.87 -3.26 -4.37
C PHE A 43 -17.44 -2.53 -5.58
N VAL A 44 -18.60 -1.95 -5.41
CA VAL A 44 -19.32 -1.23 -6.48
C VAL A 44 -19.20 0.26 -6.22
N MET A 45 -18.46 0.96 -7.07
CA MET A 45 -18.31 2.42 -6.93
C MET A 45 -19.59 3.12 -7.36
N VAL A 46 -20.05 4.07 -6.56
CA VAL A 46 -21.29 4.85 -6.78
C VAL A 46 -20.96 6.35 -6.70
N GLY A 47 -21.63 7.19 -7.51
CA GLY A 47 -21.51 8.63 -7.43
C GLY A 47 -21.28 9.33 -8.79
N LEU A 48 -21.40 10.64 -8.81
CA LEU A 48 -21.25 11.48 -9.98
C LEU A 48 -19.82 11.46 -10.56
N PRO A 49 -19.61 11.79 -11.84
CA PRO A 49 -18.29 12.03 -12.41
C PRO A 49 -17.47 13.06 -11.58
N ALA A 50 -16.15 13.03 -11.67
CA ALA A 50 -15.21 13.89 -10.94
C ALA A 50 -15.34 13.84 -9.39
N ARG A 51 -15.82 12.73 -8.83
CA ARG A 51 -15.90 12.50 -7.37
C ARG A 51 -14.84 11.52 -6.87
N GLY A 52 -13.74 11.33 -7.60
CA GLY A 52 -12.59 10.51 -7.15
C GLY A 52 -12.79 8.99 -7.18
N LYS A 53 -13.91 8.46 -7.70
CA LYS A 53 -14.22 7.01 -7.68
C LYS A 53 -13.11 6.12 -8.24
N THR A 54 -12.63 6.41 -9.45
CA THR A 54 -11.57 5.62 -10.10
C THR A 54 -10.25 5.70 -9.34
N HIS A 55 -9.94 6.86 -8.74
CA HIS A 55 -8.78 7.01 -7.85
C HIS A 55 -8.91 6.12 -6.62
N MET A 56 -10.06 6.16 -5.95
CA MET A 56 -10.35 5.28 -4.80
C MET A 56 -10.29 3.80 -5.19
N ALA A 57 -10.88 3.42 -6.32
CA ALA A 57 -10.86 2.05 -6.81
C ALA A 57 -9.42 1.52 -7.01
N ARG A 58 -8.55 2.31 -7.63
CA ARG A 58 -7.15 1.96 -7.86
C ARG A 58 -6.34 1.89 -6.57
N LYS A 59 -6.50 2.89 -5.68
CA LYS A 59 -5.85 2.87 -4.36
C LYS A 59 -6.28 1.68 -3.54
N LEU A 60 -7.58 1.36 -3.55
CA LEU A 60 -8.13 0.20 -2.84
C LEU A 60 -7.53 -1.11 -3.35
N VAL A 61 -7.49 -1.31 -4.67
CA VAL A 61 -6.86 -2.50 -5.27
C VAL A 61 -5.39 -2.60 -4.88
N ARG A 62 -4.63 -1.49 -4.97
CA ARG A 62 -3.21 -1.46 -4.56
C ARG A 62 -3.04 -1.85 -3.08
N TYR A 63 -3.83 -1.26 -2.20
CA TYR A 63 -3.80 -1.54 -0.77
C TYR A 63 -4.07 -3.02 -0.48
N LEU A 64 -5.13 -3.57 -1.07
CA LEU A 64 -5.52 -4.96 -0.87
C LEU A 64 -4.48 -5.96 -1.43
N SER A 65 -3.95 -5.68 -2.61
CA SER A 65 -2.93 -6.55 -3.22
C SER A 65 -1.61 -6.49 -2.45
N PHE A 66 -1.19 -5.31 -1.99
CA PHE A 66 0.09 -5.13 -1.33
C PHE A 66 0.07 -5.66 0.12
N PHE A 67 -0.87 -5.18 0.95
CA PHE A 67 -0.91 -5.50 2.39
C PHE A 67 -1.64 -6.80 2.71
N HIS A 68 -2.68 -7.12 1.97
CA HIS A 68 -3.50 -8.31 2.24
C HIS A 68 -3.25 -9.47 1.27
N GLY A 69 -2.43 -9.27 0.25
CA GLY A 69 -2.13 -10.30 -0.76
C GLY A 69 -3.35 -10.75 -1.55
N ALA A 70 -4.42 -9.95 -1.57
CA ALA A 70 -5.59 -10.25 -2.34
C ALA A 70 -5.30 -10.13 -3.85
N ASP A 71 -5.83 -11.03 -4.66
CA ASP A 71 -5.89 -10.77 -6.09
C ASP A 71 -7.07 -9.84 -6.32
N ALA A 72 -6.76 -8.56 -6.54
CA ALA A 72 -7.73 -7.49 -6.65
C ALA A 72 -7.63 -6.82 -8.03
N ARG A 73 -8.78 -6.59 -8.69
CA ARG A 73 -8.84 -5.95 -10.02
C ARG A 73 -9.94 -4.92 -10.13
N VAL A 74 -9.69 -3.86 -10.92
CA VAL A 74 -10.68 -2.85 -11.27
C VAL A 74 -11.30 -3.20 -12.63
N PHE A 75 -12.62 -3.26 -12.66
CA PHE A 75 -13.45 -3.43 -13.86
C PHE A 75 -14.13 -2.11 -14.18
N ASN A 76 -13.49 -1.29 -15.01
CA ASN A 76 -13.95 0.06 -15.31
C ASN A 76 -14.85 0.08 -16.54
N VAL A 77 -16.14 0.32 -16.35
CA VAL A 77 -17.14 0.34 -17.44
C VAL A 77 -16.82 1.38 -18.52
N GLY A 78 -16.13 2.46 -18.17
CA GLY A 78 -15.64 3.45 -19.13
C GLY A 78 -14.62 2.90 -20.12
N TYR A 79 -13.85 1.87 -19.73
CA TYR A 79 -12.94 1.18 -20.65
C TYR A 79 -13.73 0.46 -21.76
N TYR A 80 -14.75 -0.32 -21.43
CA TYR A 80 -15.60 -1.05 -22.40
C TYR A 80 -16.37 -0.08 -23.28
N ARG A 81 -16.85 1.03 -22.72
CA ARG A 81 -17.47 2.08 -23.53
C ARG A 81 -16.51 2.62 -24.60
N ARG A 82 -15.27 2.92 -24.24
CA ARG A 82 -14.26 3.41 -25.20
C ARG A 82 -13.92 2.40 -26.28
N GLN A 83 -13.93 1.13 -25.96
CA GLN A 83 -13.73 0.06 -26.97
C GLN A 83 -14.89 0.01 -27.96
N ARG A 84 -16.12 0.22 -27.51
CA ARG A 84 -17.35 0.07 -28.33
C ARG A 84 -17.72 1.34 -29.08
N VAL A 85 -17.59 2.51 -28.48
CA VAL A 85 -18.08 3.80 -29.00
C VAL A 85 -16.94 4.75 -29.38
N GLY A 86 -15.72 4.48 -28.94
CA GLY A 86 -14.58 5.38 -29.10
C GLY A 86 -14.37 6.32 -27.91
N ARG A 87 -13.32 7.15 -28.02
CA ARG A 87 -12.94 8.11 -26.98
C ARG A 87 -13.78 9.39 -27.02
N ASP A 88 -14.27 9.77 -28.21
CA ASP A 88 -14.92 11.04 -28.50
C ASP A 88 -16.45 10.99 -28.35
N ALA A 89 -16.97 10.26 -27.37
CA ALA A 89 -18.40 10.21 -27.13
C ALA A 89 -18.91 11.62 -26.77
N PRO A 90 -19.87 12.21 -27.57
CA PRO A 90 -20.40 13.53 -27.30
C PRO A 90 -21.14 13.56 -25.96
N PRO A 91 -21.31 14.73 -25.31
CA PRO A 91 -22.04 14.84 -24.05
C PRO A 91 -23.43 14.21 -24.09
N ASP A 92 -24.14 14.36 -25.20
CA ASP A 92 -25.50 13.83 -25.41
C ASP A 92 -25.58 12.28 -25.40
N PHE A 93 -24.44 11.59 -25.57
CA PHE A 93 -24.36 10.16 -25.35
C PHE A 93 -24.72 9.76 -23.90
N PHE A 94 -24.56 10.68 -22.97
CA PHE A 94 -24.84 10.46 -21.55
C PHE A 94 -26.24 10.90 -21.12
N ASP A 95 -27.05 11.44 -22.05
CA ASP A 95 -28.44 11.81 -21.82
C ASP A 95 -29.26 10.56 -21.36
N PRO A 96 -29.92 10.61 -20.19
CA PRO A 96 -30.79 9.54 -19.72
C PRO A 96 -32.04 9.38 -20.55
N GLY A 97 -32.48 10.42 -21.28
CA GLY A 97 -33.64 10.39 -22.16
C GLY A 97 -33.40 9.64 -23.48
N ASN A 98 -32.17 9.38 -23.88
CA ASN A 98 -31.84 8.67 -25.11
C ASN A 98 -31.75 7.15 -24.87
N ALA A 99 -32.80 6.42 -25.17
CA ALA A 99 -32.93 4.98 -24.94
C ALA A 99 -31.82 4.15 -25.63
N ALA A 100 -31.40 4.52 -26.86
CA ALA A 100 -30.35 3.80 -27.60
C ALA A 100 -28.99 3.94 -26.89
N ASN A 101 -28.66 5.14 -26.40
CA ASN A 101 -27.45 5.41 -25.64
C ASN A 101 -27.48 4.75 -24.26
N VAL A 102 -28.67 4.70 -23.62
CA VAL A 102 -28.85 3.96 -22.34
C VAL A 102 -28.59 2.48 -22.56
N ALA A 103 -29.16 1.87 -23.60
CA ALA A 103 -28.93 0.45 -23.94
C ALA A 103 -27.43 0.17 -24.22
N THR A 104 -26.76 1.05 -24.95
CA THR A 104 -25.30 0.91 -25.21
C THR A 104 -24.48 0.97 -23.93
N ARG A 105 -24.80 1.89 -23.02
CA ARG A 105 -24.13 1.98 -21.72
C ARG A 105 -24.41 0.77 -20.81
N GLN A 106 -25.64 0.20 -20.92
CA GLN A 106 -25.99 -1.03 -20.23
C GLN A 106 -25.15 -2.20 -20.75
N ALA A 107 -25.07 -2.38 -22.08
CA ALA A 107 -24.27 -3.44 -22.69
C ALA A 107 -22.76 -3.36 -22.28
N CYS A 108 -22.19 -2.15 -22.16
CA CYS A 108 -20.82 -1.99 -21.64
C CYS A 108 -20.69 -2.43 -20.17
N ALA A 109 -21.71 -2.21 -19.36
CA ALA A 109 -21.70 -2.65 -17.97
C ALA A 109 -21.87 -4.17 -17.84
N GLU A 110 -22.66 -4.78 -18.71
CA GLU A 110 -22.82 -6.24 -18.79
C GLU A 110 -21.52 -6.94 -19.18
N GLU A 111 -20.79 -6.37 -20.13
CA GLU A 111 -19.48 -6.88 -20.53
C GLU A 111 -18.47 -6.82 -19.38
N ALA A 112 -18.39 -5.68 -18.67
CA ALA A 112 -17.55 -5.52 -17.48
C ALA A 112 -17.97 -6.50 -16.36
N MET A 113 -19.27 -6.69 -16.15
CA MET A 113 -19.79 -7.64 -15.16
C MET A 113 -19.44 -9.08 -15.51
N LYS A 114 -19.55 -9.45 -16.78
CA LYS A 114 -19.18 -10.78 -17.27
C LYS A 114 -17.70 -11.07 -17.03
N GLU A 115 -16.81 -10.13 -17.36
CA GLU A 115 -15.37 -10.30 -17.13
C GLU A 115 -15.07 -10.38 -15.63
N MET A 116 -15.70 -9.55 -14.79
CA MET A 116 -15.53 -9.61 -13.34
C MET A 116 -16.00 -10.96 -12.77
N LYS A 117 -17.13 -11.50 -13.21
CA LYS A 117 -17.61 -12.83 -12.82
C LYS A 117 -16.61 -13.92 -13.25
N THR A 118 -16.09 -13.83 -14.47
CA THR A 118 -15.06 -14.76 -14.95
C THR A 118 -13.83 -14.70 -14.05
N PHE A 119 -13.34 -13.51 -13.72
CA PHE A 119 -12.21 -13.34 -12.79
C PHE A 119 -12.49 -13.96 -11.41
N LEU A 120 -13.70 -13.75 -10.87
CA LEU A 120 -14.05 -14.21 -9.53
C LEU A 120 -14.36 -15.72 -9.45
N PHE A 121 -14.90 -16.33 -10.52
CA PHE A 121 -15.49 -17.67 -10.44
C PHE A 121 -14.90 -18.68 -11.42
N HIS A 122 -14.02 -18.26 -12.35
CA HIS A 122 -13.34 -19.23 -13.22
C HIS A 122 -12.35 -20.09 -12.39
N ASP A 123 -12.38 -21.38 -12.68
CA ASP A 123 -11.53 -22.32 -11.97
C ASP A 123 -10.06 -22.12 -12.38
N ARG A 124 -9.26 -21.59 -11.46
CA ARG A 124 -7.85 -21.26 -11.71
C ARG A 124 -6.98 -22.48 -11.99
N ALA A 125 -7.46 -23.69 -11.69
CA ALA A 125 -6.78 -24.92 -12.08
C ALA A 125 -6.68 -25.05 -13.60
N GLN A 126 -7.72 -24.63 -14.34
CA GLN A 126 -7.69 -24.60 -15.81
C GLN A 126 -6.84 -23.45 -16.37
N GLN A 127 -6.89 -22.27 -15.74
CA GLN A 127 -6.03 -21.15 -16.15
C GLN A 127 -4.55 -21.46 -15.96
N ALA A 128 -4.19 -22.14 -14.87
CA ALA A 128 -2.81 -22.56 -14.61
C ALA A 128 -2.27 -23.59 -15.62
N ILE A 129 -3.16 -24.32 -16.31
CA ILE A 129 -2.77 -25.24 -17.39
C ILE A 129 -2.54 -24.46 -18.69
N ILE A 130 -3.36 -23.44 -18.96
CA ILE A 130 -3.21 -22.56 -20.14
C ILE A 130 -1.98 -21.65 -20.03
N ASP A 131 -1.68 -21.14 -18.82
CA ASP A 131 -0.50 -20.33 -18.55
C ASP A 131 0.80 -21.16 -18.51
N GLN A 132 0.72 -22.50 -18.47
CA GLN A 132 1.89 -23.39 -18.53
C GLN A 132 2.53 -23.41 -19.92
N ASP A 133 1.78 -23.13 -20.97
CA ASP A 133 2.31 -23.11 -22.34
C ASP A 133 2.87 -21.73 -22.75
N ALA A 134 2.66 -20.68 -21.96
CA ALA A 134 2.98 -19.32 -22.37
C ALA A 134 4.29 -18.74 -21.84
N ASP A 135 4.90 -19.31 -20.79
CA ASP A 135 6.16 -18.74 -20.25
C ASP A 135 6.89 -19.73 -19.32
N GLN A 136 7.87 -20.45 -19.89
CA GLN A 136 8.72 -21.38 -19.11
C GLN A 136 9.73 -20.68 -18.19
N ASP A 137 9.86 -19.35 -18.24
CA ASP A 137 10.91 -18.58 -17.56
C ASP A 137 10.44 -17.69 -16.39
N ARG A 138 9.15 -17.66 -16.07
CA ARG A 138 8.67 -17.04 -14.84
C ARG A 138 8.73 -18.04 -13.69
N LEU A 139 9.68 -17.83 -12.79
CA LEU A 139 9.84 -18.52 -11.51
C LEU A 139 8.49 -18.72 -10.82
N LYS A 140 7.89 -19.90 -10.99
CA LYS A 140 6.70 -20.35 -10.27
C LYS A 140 7.13 -20.69 -8.84
N GLY A 141 7.21 -19.67 -7.99
CA GLY A 141 7.17 -19.89 -6.55
C GLY A 141 5.86 -20.60 -6.18
N PRO A 142 5.80 -21.36 -5.08
CA PRO A 142 4.57 -22.02 -4.65
C PRO A 142 3.47 -20.97 -4.61
N LYS A 143 2.35 -21.25 -5.29
CA LYS A 143 1.19 -20.37 -5.38
C LYS A 143 0.78 -20.04 -3.95
N GLY A 144 1.07 -18.82 -3.49
CA GLY A 144 0.78 -18.38 -2.14
C GLY A 144 -0.68 -18.66 -1.79
N VAL A 145 -0.94 -18.92 -0.53
CA VAL A 145 -2.30 -19.04 0.00
C VAL A 145 -3.07 -17.80 -0.44
N TYR A 146 -4.08 -17.97 -1.29
CA TYR A 146 -4.89 -16.89 -1.80
C TYR A 146 -5.71 -16.29 -0.66
N SER A 147 -5.40 -15.07 -0.29
CA SER A 147 -6.09 -14.35 0.78
C SER A 147 -7.43 -13.74 0.36
N GLY A 148 -7.96 -14.11 -0.81
CA GLY A 148 -9.25 -13.69 -1.32
C GLY A 148 -9.19 -13.05 -2.70
N LEU A 149 -10.34 -12.98 -3.36
CA LEU A 149 -10.55 -12.37 -4.66
C LEU A 149 -11.38 -11.10 -4.50
N VAL A 150 -10.94 -9.99 -5.08
CA VAL A 150 -11.64 -8.73 -4.98
C VAL A 150 -11.85 -8.11 -6.35
N GLY A 151 -13.13 -7.97 -6.77
CA GLY A 151 -13.52 -7.19 -7.94
C GLY A 151 -13.96 -5.79 -7.53
N VAL A 152 -13.45 -4.75 -8.20
CA VAL A 152 -13.94 -3.39 -8.03
C VAL A 152 -14.65 -2.96 -9.30
N PHE A 153 -15.98 -2.86 -9.24
CA PHE A 153 -16.82 -2.45 -10.37
C PHE A 153 -16.90 -0.92 -10.42
N ASP A 154 -16.08 -0.33 -11.29
CA ASP A 154 -15.89 1.13 -11.35
C ASP A 154 -16.71 1.76 -12.46
N ALA A 155 -17.82 2.38 -12.06
CA ALA A 155 -18.71 3.18 -12.89
C ALA A 155 -19.40 4.26 -12.03
N THR A 156 -20.35 5.00 -12.61
CA THR A 156 -21.18 5.95 -11.84
C THR A 156 -22.21 5.26 -10.97
N ASN A 157 -22.83 4.20 -11.48
CA ASN A 157 -23.87 3.38 -10.82
C ASN A 157 -24.92 4.25 -10.08
N SER A 158 -25.32 5.33 -10.76
CA SER A 158 -26.00 6.49 -10.18
C SER A 158 -27.48 6.30 -9.91
N THR A 159 -28.11 5.24 -10.43
CA THR A 159 -29.55 4.97 -10.25
C THR A 159 -29.78 3.74 -9.40
N ARG A 160 -30.90 3.68 -8.66
CA ARG A 160 -31.33 2.50 -7.90
C ARG A 160 -31.53 1.30 -8.79
N GLU A 161 -32.13 1.49 -9.97
CA GLU A 161 -32.32 0.44 -10.94
C GLU A 161 -30.99 -0.23 -11.33
N ARG A 162 -29.95 0.57 -11.60
CA ARG A 162 -28.61 0.05 -11.91
C ARG A 162 -28.02 -0.74 -10.74
N ARG A 163 -28.18 -0.28 -9.50
CA ARG A 163 -27.67 -0.97 -8.31
C ARG A 163 -28.45 -2.25 -8.03
N ALA A 164 -29.77 -2.23 -8.25
CA ALA A 164 -30.60 -3.43 -8.15
C ALA A 164 -30.20 -4.49 -9.20
N TRP A 165 -29.96 -4.09 -10.45
CA TRP A 165 -29.44 -4.96 -11.49
C TRP A 165 -28.10 -5.60 -11.08
N ILE A 166 -27.14 -4.83 -10.56
CA ILE A 166 -25.85 -5.36 -10.07
C ILE A 166 -26.07 -6.39 -8.96
N SER A 167 -26.98 -6.10 -8.03
CA SER A 167 -27.31 -7.01 -6.93
C SER A 167 -27.92 -8.32 -7.45
N GLN A 168 -28.80 -8.25 -8.45
CA GLN A 168 -29.40 -9.42 -9.10
C GLN A 168 -28.36 -10.27 -9.85
N GLU A 169 -27.45 -9.63 -10.58
CA GLU A 169 -26.37 -10.30 -11.32
C GLU A 169 -25.43 -11.09 -10.41
N LEU A 170 -25.30 -10.69 -9.16
CA LEU A 170 -24.44 -11.33 -8.17
C LEU A 170 -25.23 -12.17 -7.15
N ALA A 171 -26.56 -12.18 -7.23
CA ALA A 171 -27.42 -12.95 -6.33
C ALA A 171 -27.15 -14.45 -6.44
N GLY A 172 -27.12 -15.14 -5.30
CA GLY A 172 -26.87 -16.60 -5.25
C GLY A 172 -25.41 -17.01 -5.47
N LEU A 173 -24.52 -16.07 -5.83
CA LEU A 173 -23.10 -16.34 -5.92
C LEU A 173 -22.42 -16.17 -4.54
N PRO A 174 -21.38 -16.98 -4.22
CA PRO A 174 -20.65 -16.89 -2.95
C PRO A 174 -19.71 -15.66 -2.92
N VAL A 175 -20.29 -14.47 -2.90
CA VAL A 175 -19.59 -13.19 -2.93
C VAL A 175 -20.27 -12.16 -2.02
N LYS A 176 -19.48 -11.36 -1.31
CA LYS A 176 -19.98 -10.20 -0.56
C LYS A 176 -19.94 -8.95 -1.42
N VAL A 177 -21.09 -8.30 -1.62
CA VAL A 177 -21.21 -7.07 -2.41
C VAL A 177 -21.31 -5.88 -1.49
N ILE A 178 -20.49 -4.86 -1.71
CA ILE A 178 -20.45 -3.62 -0.94
C ILE A 178 -20.45 -2.44 -1.90
N PHE A 179 -21.42 -1.55 -1.75
CA PHE A 179 -21.49 -0.32 -2.52
C PHE A 179 -20.70 0.78 -1.84
N VAL A 180 -19.88 1.52 -2.59
CA VAL A 180 -19.02 2.60 -2.09
C VAL A 180 -19.44 3.88 -2.80
N GLU A 181 -20.21 4.72 -2.12
CA GLU A 181 -20.66 5.99 -2.67
C GLU A 181 -19.71 7.13 -2.31
N SER A 182 -19.24 7.83 -3.32
CA SER A 182 -18.42 9.04 -3.18
C SER A 182 -19.22 10.28 -3.49
N ILE A 183 -19.43 11.11 -2.47
CA ILE A 183 -20.13 12.40 -2.53
C ILE A 183 -19.11 13.50 -2.25
N CYS A 184 -19.04 14.50 -3.13
CA CYS A 184 -18.24 15.70 -2.91
C CYS A 184 -19.08 16.92 -3.29
N THR A 185 -19.20 17.87 -2.36
CA THR A 185 -19.86 19.18 -2.52
C THR A 185 -18.88 20.34 -2.53
N LEU A 186 -17.58 20.09 -2.33
CA LEU A 186 -16.53 21.08 -2.32
C LEU A 186 -16.18 21.45 -3.77
N GLU A 187 -16.60 22.65 -4.20
CA GLU A 187 -16.45 23.10 -5.59
C GLU A 187 -14.98 23.13 -6.04
N ASP A 188 -14.06 23.59 -5.19
CA ASP A 188 -12.62 23.64 -5.52
C ASP A 188 -12.06 22.24 -5.82
N VAL A 189 -12.46 21.23 -5.02
CA VAL A 189 -12.04 19.84 -5.24
C VAL A 189 -12.64 19.28 -6.53
N ILE A 190 -13.89 19.63 -6.83
CA ILE A 190 -14.56 19.20 -8.05
C ILE A 190 -13.89 19.82 -9.28
N GLU A 191 -13.62 21.11 -9.24
CA GLU A 191 -12.93 21.82 -10.33
C GLU A 191 -11.52 21.27 -10.56
N GLN A 192 -10.77 21.01 -9.50
CA GLN A 192 -9.45 20.40 -9.61
C GLN A 192 -9.55 18.99 -10.24
N ASN A 193 -10.50 18.15 -9.78
CA ASN A 193 -10.73 16.82 -10.35
C ASN A 193 -11.16 16.87 -11.84
N ILE A 194 -11.90 17.90 -12.27
CA ILE A 194 -12.26 18.11 -13.68
C ILE A 194 -11.02 18.44 -14.50
N ARG A 195 -10.15 19.32 -14.01
CA ARG A 195 -8.89 19.69 -14.67
C ARG A 195 -7.93 18.50 -14.76
N ASP A 196 -7.79 17.74 -13.67
CA ASP A 196 -6.96 16.53 -13.64
C ASP A 196 -7.52 15.45 -14.60
N ALA A 197 -8.84 15.33 -14.69
CA ALA A 197 -9.48 14.39 -15.62
C ALA A 197 -9.13 14.70 -17.09
N LYS A 198 -8.90 15.97 -17.47
CA LYS A 198 -8.45 16.33 -18.81
C LYS A 198 -7.07 15.78 -19.12
N THR A 199 -6.13 15.89 -18.18
CA THR A 199 -4.73 15.46 -18.39
C THR A 199 -4.57 13.95 -18.40
N VAL A 200 -5.43 13.24 -17.67
CA VAL A 200 -5.24 11.81 -17.39
C VAL A 200 -6.33 10.92 -18.00
N SER A 201 -7.55 11.44 -18.21
CA SER A 201 -8.63 10.64 -18.82
C SER A 201 -8.39 10.42 -20.31
N PRO A 202 -8.40 9.17 -20.79
CA PRO A 202 -8.28 8.88 -22.21
C PRO A 202 -9.37 9.54 -23.08
N ASP A 203 -10.47 9.99 -22.47
CA ASP A 203 -11.57 10.66 -23.17
C ASP A 203 -11.21 12.10 -23.60
N TYR A 204 -10.22 12.73 -22.96
CA TYR A 204 -9.91 14.15 -23.15
C TYR A 204 -8.44 14.45 -23.48
N GLN A 205 -7.57 13.45 -23.47
CA GLN A 205 -6.13 13.64 -23.72
C GLN A 205 -5.82 14.24 -25.12
N HIS A 206 -6.66 13.98 -26.11
CA HIS A 206 -6.50 14.44 -27.49
C HIS A 206 -7.15 15.82 -27.74
N VAL A 207 -7.97 16.33 -26.82
CA VAL A 207 -8.64 17.64 -26.96
C VAL A 207 -7.62 18.73 -26.66
N GLN A 208 -7.23 19.50 -27.68
CA GLN A 208 -6.23 20.57 -27.54
C GLN A 208 -6.73 21.74 -26.68
N ASN A 209 -8.02 22.11 -26.86
CA ASN A 209 -8.62 23.21 -26.11
C ASN A 209 -9.11 22.76 -24.73
N THR A 210 -8.45 23.27 -23.69
CA THR A 210 -8.78 22.93 -22.28
C THR A 210 -10.17 23.38 -21.87
N GLU A 211 -10.60 24.55 -22.29
CA GLU A 211 -11.90 25.11 -21.90
C GLU A 211 -13.05 24.35 -22.55
N GLU A 212 -12.88 23.93 -23.81
CA GLU A 212 -13.86 23.10 -24.51
C GLU A 212 -14.01 21.73 -23.85
N ALA A 213 -12.90 21.10 -23.45
CA ALA A 213 -12.93 19.84 -22.72
C ALA A 213 -13.65 19.97 -21.37
N ILE A 214 -13.39 21.06 -20.63
CA ILE A 214 -14.07 21.33 -19.36
C ILE A 214 -15.57 21.55 -19.58
N LEU A 215 -15.95 22.32 -20.59
CA LEU A 215 -17.35 22.59 -20.91
C LEU A 215 -18.08 21.28 -21.30
N SER A 216 -17.46 20.45 -22.14
CA SER A 216 -17.97 19.13 -22.52
C SER A 216 -18.16 18.23 -21.30
N PHE A 217 -17.18 18.23 -20.38
CA PHE A 217 -17.28 17.47 -19.15
C PHE A 217 -18.43 17.95 -18.24
N ARG A 218 -18.62 19.26 -18.10
CA ARG A 218 -19.72 19.86 -17.31
C ARG A 218 -21.08 19.48 -17.87
N ARG A 219 -21.29 19.56 -19.20
CA ARG A 219 -22.53 19.08 -19.84
C ARG A 219 -22.80 17.62 -19.55
N ARG A 220 -21.79 16.77 -19.65
CA ARG A 220 -21.88 15.37 -19.27
C ARG A 220 -22.25 15.19 -17.80
N LEU A 221 -21.69 15.99 -16.90
CA LEU A 221 -22.00 15.96 -15.47
C LEU A 221 -23.46 16.32 -15.21
N ASP A 222 -24.01 17.29 -15.94
CA ASP A 222 -25.40 17.73 -15.77
C ASP A 222 -26.40 16.63 -16.17
N PHE A 223 -26.14 15.86 -17.22
CA PHE A 223 -26.94 14.67 -17.53
C PHE A 223 -26.91 13.63 -16.42
N TYR A 224 -25.76 13.39 -15.81
CA TYR A 224 -25.69 12.47 -14.68
C TYR A 224 -26.42 12.98 -13.43
N LYS A 225 -26.41 14.30 -13.17
CA LYS A 225 -27.11 14.89 -12.02
C LYS A 225 -28.63 14.69 -12.12
N GLN A 226 -29.20 14.72 -13.34
CA GLN A 226 -30.64 14.53 -13.57
C GLN A 226 -31.14 13.15 -13.13
N ALA A 227 -30.32 12.11 -13.31
CA ALA A 227 -30.68 10.73 -12.99
C ALA A 227 -30.01 10.20 -11.70
N TYR A 228 -29.33 11.06 -10.95
CA TYR A 228 -28.59 10.60 -9.77
C TYR A 228 -29.50 10.42 -8.56
N GLU A 229 -29.46 9.20 -8.02
CA GLU A 229 -30.12 8.81 -6.78
C GLU A 229 -29.08 8.32 -5.79
N THR A 230 -28.89 9.07 -4.69
CA THR A 230 -27.98 8.67 -3.60
C THR A 230 -28.48 7.42 -2.89
N LEU A 231 -27.58 6.57 -2.40
CA LEU A 231 -27.94 5.47 -1.51
C LEU A 231 -28.79 5.99 -0.32
N SER A 232 -29.84 5.29 0.07
CA SER A 232 -30.76 5.75 1.09
C SER A 232 -31.31 4.59 1.91
N GLU A 233 -32.19 4.90 2.89
CA GLU A 233 -32.86 3.90 3.71
C GLU A 233 -33.71 2.92 2.90
N GLU A 234 -34.14 3.28 1.69
CA GLU A 234 -34.85 2.37 0.78
C GLU A 234 -33.95 1.22 0.29
N GLU A 235 -32.63 1.42 0.35
CA GLU A 235 -31.59 0.41 0.03
C GLU A 235 -30.90 -0.10 1.31
N SER A 236 -31.55 0.00 2.49
CA SER A 236 -31.03 -0.46 3.78
C SER A 236 -30.76 -1.97 3.85
N HIS A 237 -31.31 -2.74 2.93
CA HIS A 237 -31.04 -4.19 2.78
C HIS A 237 -29.67 -4.47 2.17
N LEU A 238 -29.04 -3.51 1.49
CA LEU A 238 -27.70 -3.63 0.88
C LEU A 238 -26.61 -3.28 1.91
N SER A 239 -25.40 -3.79 1.67
CA SER A 239 -24.19 -3.34 2.38
C SER A 239 -23.58 -2.16 1.62
N TRP A 240 -23.44 -1.01 2.29
CA TRP A 240 -22.87 0.18 1.66
C TRP A 240 -22.15 1.11 2.62
N VAL A 241 -21.25 1.91 2.07
CA VAL A 241 -20.59 3.02 2.75
C VAL A 241 -20.67 4.27 1.88
N LYS A 242 -20.98 5.41 2.49
CA LYS A 242 -20.90 6.74 1.86
C LYS A 242 -19.72 7.51 2.41
N LEU A 243 -18.91 8.02 1.51
CA LEU A 243 -17.83 8.95 1.80
C LEU A 243 -18.27 10.34 1.34
N ILE A 244 -18.38 11.25 2.26
CA ILE A 244 -18.81 12.63 2.01
C ILE A 244 -17.61 13.55 2.20
N ASN A 245 -17.34 14.38 1.18
CA ASN A 245 -16.27 15.38 1.17
C ASN A 245 -14.90 14.77 1.55
N CYS A 246 -14.47 13.76 0.79
CA CYS A 246 -13.16 13.13 0.98
C CYS A 246 -12.93 12.60 2.41
N GLY A 247 -13.94 11.96 2.98
CA GLY A 247 -13.83 11.32 4.30
C GLY A 247 -14.18 12.21 5.49
N GLN A 248 -14.58 13.49 5.30
CA GLN A 248 -15.04 14.36 6.39
C GLN A 248 -16.23 13.74 7.15
N LYS A 249 -17.09 12.98 6.45
CA LYS A 249 -18.19 12.24 7.05
C LYS A 249 -18.34 10.89 6.38
N LEU A 250 -18.46 9.84 7.21
CA LEU A 250 -18.81 8.49 6.77
C LEU A 250 -20.20 8.12 7.25
N VAL A 251 -20.95 7.43 6.36
CA VAL A 251 -22.19 6.74 6.75
C VAL A 251 -22.05 5.29 6.33
N ILE A 252 -22.31 4.36 7.24
CA ILE A 252 -22.04 2.93 7.06
C ILE A 252 -23.35 2.17 7.27
N ASN A 253 -23.67 1.24 6.37
CA ASN A 253 -24.81 0.35 6.49
C ASN A 253 -24.40 -1.11 6.27
N ARG A 254 -24.66 -1.98 7.23
CA ARG A 254 -24.47 -3.44 7.19
C ARG A 254 -23.07 -3.90 6.75
N ILE A 255 -22.02 -3.22 7.21
CA ILE A 255 -20.63 -3.63 6.97
C ILE A 255 -20.18 -4.52 8.13
N HIS A 256 -19.85 -5.77 7.82
CA HIS A 256 -19.41 -6.76 8.81
C HIS A 256 -18.20 -7.57 8.28
N GLY A 257 -17.32 -7.93 9.19
CA GLY A 257 -16.12 -8.73 8.91
C GLY A 257 -14.84 -7.91 8.89
N PHE A 258 -13.72 -8.62 8.96
CA PHE A 258 -12.40 -8.02 9.10
C PHE A 258 -12.04 -7.18 7.86
N LEU A 259 -12.02 -7.80 6.66
CA LEU A 259 -11.60 -7.13 5.44
C LEU A 259 -12.51 -5.94 5.07
N PRO A 260 -13.86 -6.07 5.09
CA PRO A 260 -14.73 -4.90 4.89
C PRO A 260 -14.49 -3.77 5.88
N GLY A 261 -14.27 -4.08 7.17
CA GLY A 261 -13.95 -3.08 8.19
C GLY A 261 -12.62 -2.36 7.92
N ARG A 262 -11.58 -3.09 7.53
CA ARG A 262 -10.27 -2.50 7.12
C ARG A 262 -10.40 -1.61 5.90
N ILE A 263 -11.22 -1.98 4.92
CA ILE A 263 -11.48 -1.17 3.74
C ILE A 263 -12.21 0.11 4.09
N VAL A 264 -13.21 0.06 4.96
CA VAL A 264 -13.88 1.28 5.44
C VAL A 264 -12.90 2.21 6.15
N GLN A 265 -12.03 1.68 7.02
CA GLN A 265 -10.99 2.46 7.68
C GLN A 265 -10.03 3.08 6.66
N PHE A 266 -9.59 2.33 5.64
CA PHE A 266 -8.74 2.84 4.57
C PHE A 266 -9.41 3.98 3.79
N LEU A 267 -10.67 3.78 3.39
CA LEU A 267 -11.44 4.78 2.67
C LEU A 267 -11.68 6.05 3.50
N ALA A 268 -11.85 5.91 4.83
CA ALA A 268 -12.02 7.04 5.75
C ALA A 268 -10.80 7.96 5.82
N ASN A 269 -9.60 7.39 5.64
CA ASN A 269 -8.35 8.14 5.69
C ASN A 269 -7.94 8.74 4.33
N MET A 270 -8.70 8.47 3.27
CA MET A 270 -8.41 9.03 1.94
C MET A 270 -8.90 10.47 1.84
N HIS A 271 -8.02 11.39 1.49
CA HIS A 271 -8.34 12.79 1.22
C HIS A 271 -7.70 13.27 -0.09
N ALA A 272 -8.16 14.44 -0.56
CA ALA A 272 -7.71 15.03 -1.82
C ALA A 272 -6.43 15.88 -1.68
N THR A 273 -6.02 16.20 -0.45
CA THR A 273 -4.86 17.07 -0.20
C THR A 273 -3.59 16.42 -0.71
N GLN A 274 -2.87 17.13 -1.57
CA GLN A 274 -1.56 16.70 -2.02
C GLN A 274 -0.55 16.90 -0.89
N ARG A 275 0.28 15.88 -0.66
CA ARG A 275 1.35 15.89 0.35
C ARG A 275 2.55 15.11 -0.12
N SER A 276 3.72 15.43 0.42
CA SER A 276 4.96 14.73 0.12
C SER A 276 5.41 13.86 1.29
N PHE A 277 5.88 12.66 0.98
CA PHE A 277 6.57 11.78 1.90
C PHE A 277 8.06 11.79 1.59
N TYR A 278 8.87 11.95 2.61
CA TYR A 278 10.33 11.95 2.52
C TYR A 278 10.85 10.71 3.23
N PHE A 279 11.57 9.85 2.50
CA PHE A 279 12.15 8.63 3.03
C PHE A 279 13.66 8.71 3.01
N THR A 280 14.28 8.37 4.11
CA THR A 280 15.74 8.23 4.17
C THR A 280 16.14 7.08 5.07
N ARG A 281 17.23 6.40 4.72
CA ARG A 281 17.87 5.47 5.63
C ARG A 281 18.58 6.27 6.74
N HIS A 282 18.78 5.61 7.88
CA HIS A 282 19.72 6.12 8.90
C HIS A 282 21.07 6.43 8.26
N GLY A 283 21.85 7.35 8.85
CA GLY A 283 23.24 7.59 8.45
C GLY A 283 24.09 6.32 8.55
N GLN A 284 25.26 6.30 7.94
CA GLN A 284 26.17 5.15 7.98
C GLN A 284 26.40 4.69 9.44
N SER A 285 26.15 3.41 9.72
CA SER A 285 26.34 2.79 11.04
C SER A 285 27.63 1.98 11.09
N GLN A 286 28.09 1.65 12.31
CA GLN A 286 29.24 0.77 12.53
C GLN A 286 29.07 -0.60 11.86
N TYR A 287 27.84 -1.12 11.79
CA TYR A 287 27.55 -2.39 11.11
C TYR A 287 27.58 -2.26 9.59
N ASN A 288 27.21 -1.10 9.03
CA ASN A 288 27.37 -0.89 7.58
C ASN A 288 28.85 -1.00 7.15
N VAL A 289 29.77 -0.40 7.94
CA VAL A 289 31.22 -0.48 7.65
C VAL A 289 31.74 -1.92 7.74
N ARG A 290 31.20 -2.72 8.67
CA ARG A 290 31.61 -4.12 8.87
C ARG A 290 30.86 -5.11 7.97
N GLY A 291 29.95 -4.68 7.09
CA GLY A 291 29.13 -5.53 6.25
C GLY A 291 28.10 -6.40 7.00
N LYS A 292 27.82 -6.07 8.28
CA LYS A 292 26.91 -6.86 9.13
C LYS A 292 25.45 -6.48 8.93
N ILE A 293 24.57 -7.48 8.96
CA ILE A 293 23.12 -7.29 8.88
C ILE A 293 22.48 -7.25 10.28
N GLY A 294 21.32 -6.62 10.38
CA GLY A 294 20.56 -6.52 11.63
C GLY A 294 21.26 -5.70 12.71
N GLY A 295 21.11 -6.13 13.97
CA GLY A 295 21.69 -5.53 15.15
C GLY A 295 21.29 -4.07 15.41
N ASP A 296 21.76 -3.50 16.51
CA ASP A 296 21.48 -2.11 16.88
C ASP A 296 22.78 -1.33 17.15
N SER A 297 23.55 -1.10 16.08
CA SER A 297 24.81 -0.37 16.15
C SER A 297 24.62 1.14 16.01
N ALA A 298 25.47 1.93 16.67
CA ALA A 298 25.52 3.39 16.58
C ALA A 298 26.03 3.87 15.20
N LEU A 299 25.84 5.16 14.91
CA LEU A 299 26.38 5.82 13.73
C LEU A 299 27.91 5.92 13.77
N THR A 300 28.50 5.99 12.59
CA THR A 300 29.90 6.46 12.40
C THR A 300 29.93 7.98 12.40
N GLU A 301 31.12 8.58 12.37
CA GLU A 301 31.25 10.04 12.22
C GLU A 301 30.69 10.52 10.86
N ALA A 302 30.86 9.72 9.79
CA ALA A 302 30.22 10.00 8.49
C ALA A 302 28.68 9.95 8.60
N GLY A 303 28.13 8.98 9.35
CA GLY A 303 26.70 8.92 9.62
C GLY A 303 26.17 10.13 10.41
N LYS A 304 26.95 10.64 11.38
CA LYS A 304 26.61 11.86 12.12
C LYS A 304 26.70 13.12 11.24
N ALA A 305 27.66 13.17 10.32
CA ALA A 305 27.75 14.27 9.34
C ALA A 305 26.51 14.28 8.44
N TYR A 306 26.06 13.12 7.97
CA TYR A 306 24.80 12.99 7.24
C TYR A 306 23.60 13.47 8.08
N ALA A 307 23.52 13.10 9.35
CA ALA A 307 22.43 13.51 10.26
C ALA A 307 22.33 15.05 10.40
N ARG A 308 23.47 15.77 10.41
CA ARG A 308 23.48 17.23 10.42
C ARG A 308 22.94 17.81 9.10
N LYS A 309 23.39 17.25 7.97
CA LYS A 309 22.89 17.67 6.64
C LYS A 309 21.39 17.39 6.45
N LEU A 310 20.92 16.28 6.98
CA LEU A 310 19.49 15.96 6.99
C LEU A 310 18.68 16.99 7.79
N ALA A 311 19.22 17.44 8.94
CA ALA A 311 18.55 18.45 9.76
C ALA A 311 18.46 19.81 9.04
N GLU A 312 19.56 20.25 8.37
CA GLU A 312 19.59 21.45 7.54
C GLU A 312 18.55 21.34 6.40
N PHE A 313 18.50 20.20 5.69
CA PHE A 313 17.55 19.96 4.63
C PHE A 313 16.10 19.99 5.14
N ALA A 314 15.83 19.33 6.28
CA ALA A 314 14.49 19.28 6.86
C ALA A 314 13.98 20.68 7.22
N ASP A 315 14.83 21.55 7.79
CA ASP A 315 14.45 22.93 8.11
C ASP A 315 14.13 23.75 6.85
N MET A 316 14.94 23.61 5.79
CA MET A 316 14.81 24.44 4.58
C MET A 316 13.70 23.94 3.63
N HIS A 317 13.48 22.61 3.51
CA HIS A 317 12.68 22.05 2.43
C HIS A 317 11.45 21.24 2.90
N ILE A 318 11.39 20.85 4.17
CA ILE A 318 10.25 20.08 4.70
C ILE A 318 9.42 20.94 5.65
N CYS A 319 10.07 21.77 6.46
CA CYS A 319 9.43 22.63 7.45
C CYS A 319 8.93 23.95 6.86
N ARG A 320 9.19 24.21 5.58
CA ARG A 320 8.75 25.41 4.87
C ARG A 320 7.97 25.04 3.63
N GLY A 321 6.93 25.84 3.31
CA GLY A 321 6.18 25.75 2.06
C GLY A 321 6.97 26.30 0.87
N ASP A 322 6.41 26.19 -0.31
CA ASP A 322 7.00 26.73 -1.55
C ASP A 322 7.15 28.27 -1.52
N ASP A 323 6.37 28.94 -0.67
CA ASP A 323 6.45 30.37 -0.37
C ASP A 323 7.55 30.76 0.64
N GLY A 324 8.25 29.75 1.21
CA GLY A 324 9.28 29.92 2.24
C GLY A 324 8.73 30.09 3.67
N GLU A 325 7.40 30.18 3.84
CA GLU A 325 6.78 30.30 5.14
C GLU A 325 6.78 28.95 5.90
N PRO A 326 6.83 28.98 7.25
CA PRO A 326 6.78 27.77 8.05
C PRO A 326 5.47 26.98 7.83
N GLN A 327 5.58 25.70 7.49
CA GLN A 327 4.45 24.79 7.37
C GLN A 327 4.55 23.64 8.38
N LYS A 328 3.41 23.06 8.77
CA LYS A 328 3.38 21.84 9.59
C LYS A 328 4.14 20.72 8.91
N ALA A 329 5.00 20.02 9.66
CA ALA A 329 5.70 18.83 9.19
C ALA A 329 5.85 17.81 10.31
N ARG A 330 5.98 16.54 9.94
CA ARG A 330 6.04 15.39 10.86
C ARG A 330 7.33 14.61 10.70
N LEU A 331 7.80 14.01 11.80
CA LEU A 331 8.98 13.16 11.81
C LEU A 331 8.68 11.81 12.45
N TRP A 332 8.98 10.75 11.73
CA TRP A 332 8.96 9.37 12.23
C TRP A 332 10.34 8.74 12.16
N SER A 333 10.67 7.91 13.14
CA SER A 333 11.82 7.02 13.05
C SER A 333 11.49 5.64 13.62
N SER A 334 12.36 4.67 13.34
CA SER A 334 12.39 3.40 14.06
C SER A 334 12.87 3.59 15.50
N SER A 335 12.75 2.54 16.31
CA SER A 335 13.23 2.56 17.70
C SER A 335 14.74 2.34 17.83
N MET A 336 15.42 1.95 16.73
CA MET A 336 16.85 1.60 16.75
C MET A 336 17.75 2.83 16.92
N VAL A 337 18.88 2.63 17.61
CA VAL A 337 19.82 3.72 17.98
C VAL A 337 20.23 4.53 16.76
N ARG A 338 20.64 3.89 15.65
CA ARG A 338 21.11 4.58 14.45
C ARG A 338 20.09 5.52 13.80
N THR A 339 18.79 5.20 13.87
CA THR A 339 17.73 6.09 13.33
C THR A 339 17.46 7.26 14.25
N ARG A 340 17.49 7.04 15.57
CA ARG A 340 17.35 8.10 16.57
C ARG A 340 18.53 9.06 16.54
N GLU A 341 19.76 8.55 16.42
CA GLU A 341 20.96 9.37 16.24
C GLU A 341 20.91 10.16 14.92
N THR A 342 20.30 9.61 13.86
CA THR A 342 20.11 10.33 12.60
C THR A 342 19.11 11.48 12.77
N ALA A 343 18.09 11.32 13.61
CA ALA A 343 17.08 12.35 13.87
C ALA A 343 17.55 13.44 14.88
N GLN A 344 18.61 13.21 15.66
CA GLN A 344 18.95 13.98 16.88
C GLN A 344 19.22 15.48 16.64
N PHE A 345 19.59 15.87 15.42
CA PHE A 345 19.89 17.26 15.09
C PHE A 345 18.70 18.03 14.52
N ILE A 346 17.57 17.34 14.23
CA ILE A 346 16.36 17.97 13.71
C ILE A 346 15.72 18.80 14.83
N ALA A 347 15.50 20.08 14.57
CA ALA A 347 14.89 20.99 15.54
C ALA A 347 13.38 20.79 15.66
N HIS A 348 12.83 21.10 16.83
CA HIS A 348 11.41 20.98 17.15
C HIS A 348 10.80 22.32 17.62
N PRO A 349 10.85 23.40 16.81
CA PRO A 349 10.28 24.68 17.20
C PRO A 349 8.76 24.59 17.33
N LYS A 350 8.21 25.51 18.12
CA LYS A 350 6.77 25.67 18.26
C LYS A 350 6.28 26.74 17.26
N LEU A 351 5.31 26.38 16.45
CA LEU A 351 4.61 27.28 15.52
C LEU A 351 3.26 27.67 16.14
N ALA A 352 3.03 28.98 16.25
CA ALA A 352 1.69 29.49 16.57
C ALA A 352 0.87 29.54 15.29
N LEU A 353 -0.27 28.88 15.25
CA LEU A 353 -1.15 28.80 14.09
C LEU A 353 -2.46 29.52 14.42
N GLU A 354 -2.86 30.43 13.55
CA GLU A 354 -4.12 31.15 13.69
C GLU A 354 -5.30 30.16 13.70
N GLY A 355 -6.09 30.20 14.79
CA GLY A 355 -7.28 29.34 14.94
C GLY A 355 -7.02 27.86 15.29
N GLU A 356 -5.79 27.37 15.24
CA GLU A 356 -5.46 25.96 15.47
C GLU A 356 -4.61 25.69 16.72
N GLY A 357 -4.10 26.74 17.37
CA GLY A 357 -3.27 26.62 18.58
C GLY A 357 -1.78 26.49 18.27
N VAL A 358 -1.04 25.68 19.05
CA VAL A 358 0.40 25.55 18.93
C VAL A 358 0.79 24.18 18.36
N TRP A 359 1.53 24.18 17.26
CA TRP A 359 2.09 22.99 16.64
C TRP A 359 3.57 22.82 17.01
N THR A 360 3.97 21.62 17.45
CA THR A 360 5.39 21.29 17.61
C THR A 360 5.92 20.72 16.32
N GLN A 361 6.78 21.49 15.64
CA GLN A 361 7.35 21.13 14.34
C GLN A 361 8.20 19.87 14.45
N MET A 362 8.09 18.95 13.49
CA MET A 362 8.88 17.71 13.45
C MET A 362 8.87 16.94 14.77
N SER A 363 7.75 16.98 15.53
CA SER A 363 7.62 16.21 16.77
C SER A 363 7.98 14.75 16.53
N HIS A 364 9.06 14.30 17.15
CA HIS A 364 9.66 13.00 16.85
C HIS A 364 8.81 11.86 17.40
N ARG A 365 8.20 11.09 16.51
CA ARG A 365 7.46 9.86 16.83
C ARG A 365 8.29 8.64 16.51
N ILE A 366 8.43 7.74 17.45
CA ILE A 366 9.24 6.52 17.36
C ILE A 366 8.30 5.33 17.24
N TYR A 367 8.46 4.54 16.18
CA TYR A 367 7.64 3.37 15.91
C TYR A 367 8.50 2.11 15.76
N ARG A 368 8.23 1.09 16.57
CA ARG A 368 8.85 -0.25 16.43
C ARG A 368 8.49 -0.91 15.09
N ASN A 369 7.33 -0.58 14.55
CA ASN A 369 6.90 -1.07 13.23
C ASN A 369 7.83 -0.60 12.08
N LEU A 370 8.68 0.41 12.31
CA LEU A 370 9.71 0.87 11.38
C LEU A 370 11.10 0.24 11.64
N ASP A 371 11.26 -0.63 12.65
CA ASP A 371 12.52 -1.31 12.91
C ASP A 371 12.93 -2.19 11.73
N GLU A 372 14.23 -2.39 11.53
CA GLU A 372 14.75 -3.21 10.43
C GLU A 372 14.25 -4.65 10.53
N LEU A 373 14.31 -5.37 9.42
CA LEU A 373 14.05 -6.80 9.36
C LEU A 373 14.94 -7.52 10.38
N TYR A 374 14.31 -8.23 11.32
CA TYR A 374 15.02 -9.02 12.30
C TYR A 374 15.54 -10.31 11.65
N ALA A 375 16.87 -10.44 11.59
CA ALA A 375 17.52 -11.58 10.94
C ALA A 375 17.64 -12.83 11.83
N GLY A 376 17.03 -12.84 13.02
CA GLY A 376 17.01 -14.00 13.91
C GLY A 376 18.39 -14.48 14.29
N VAL A 377 18.69 -15.76 14.00
CA VAL A 377 20.03 -16.33 14.31
C VAL A 377 21.16 -15.76 13.47
N CYS A 378 20.84 -15.10 12.33
CA CYS A 378 21.82 -14.44 11.47
C CYS A 378 22.05 -12.97 11.84
N ASP A 379 21.42 -12.47 12.91
CA ASP A 379 21.55 -11.08 13.32
C ASP A 379 22.98 -10.76 13.77
N GLY A 380 23.59 -9.72 13.21
CA GLY A 380 24.98 -9.35 13.48
C GLY A 380 26.04 -10.14 12.69
N MET A 381 25.64 -10.99 11.74
CA MET A 381 26.53 -11.68 10.81
C MET A 381 26.70 -10.89 9.51
N THR A 382 27.77 -11.18 8.75
CA THR A 382 27.90 -10.77 7.35
C THR A 382 27.21 -11.80 6.44
N TYR A 383 27.03 -11.47 5.14
CA TYR A 383 26.46 -12.44 4.20
C TYR A 383 27.42 -13.61 3.94
N GLU A 384 28.73 -13.39 3.98
CA GLU A 384 29.73 -14.43 3.84
C GLU A 384 29.68 -15.39 5.06
N GLU A 385 29.59 -14.85 6.28
CA GLU A 385 29.42 -15.65 7.51
C GLU A 385 28.13 -16.45 7.49
N ILE A 386 27.03 -15.92 6.91
CA ILE A 386 25.76 -16.61 6.76
C ILE A 386 25.85 -17.74 5.72
N GLU A 387 26.50 -17.49 4.58
CA GLU A 387 26.69 -18.48 3.52
C GLU A 387 27.53 -19.66 4.03
N GLU A 388 28.57 -19.39 4.82
CA GLU A 388 29.42 -20.43 5.42
C GLU A 388 28.68 -21.22 6.52
N ALA A 389 28.00 -20.53 7.44
CA ALA A 389 27.37 -21.19 8.61
C ALA A 389 26.00 -21.81 8.27
N PHE A 390 25.25 -21.24 7.31
CA PHE A 390 23.87 -21.63 6.97
C PHE A 390 23.65 -21.65 5.45
N PRO A 391 24.38 -22.48 4.67
CA PRO A 391 24.34 -22.47 3.20
C PRO A 391 22.95 -22.73 2.62
N ASP A 392 22.17 -23.61 3.23
CA ASP A 392 20.80 -23.92 2.78
C ASP A 392 19.86 -22.72 2.98
N GLU A 393 19.99 -22.01 4.11
CA GLU A 393 19.21 -20.81 4.40
C GLU A 393 19.58 -19.68 3.45
N PHE A 394 20.86 -19.50 3.15
CA PHE A 394 21.33 -18.52 2.18
C PHE A 394 20.75 -18.80 0.78
N ALA A 395 20.78 -20.06 0.33
CA ALA A 395 20.20 -20.47 -0.93
C ALA A 395 18.67 -20.25 -1.01
N ARG A 396 17.95 -20.58 0.09
CA ARG A 396 16.49 -20.32 0.19
C ARG A 396 16.19 -18.83 0.08
N ARG A 397 16.93 -17.99 0.80
CA ARG A 397 16.79 -16.53 0.74
C ARG A 397 17.04 -15.98 -0.66
N LYS A 398 18.06 -16.48 -1.35
CA LYS A 398 18.37 -16.07 -2.73
C LYS A 398 17.25 -16.42 -3.71
N ARG A 399 16.55 -17.54 -3.50
CA ARG A 399 15.45 -18.01 -4.34
C ARG A 399 14.18 -17.17 -4.20
N ASP A 400 13.78 -16.83 -2.98
CA ASP A 400 12.56 -16.05 -2.70
C ASP A 400 12.77 -15.12 -1.49
N LYS A 401 13.33 -13.95 -1.76
CA LYS A 401 13.65 -12.97 -0.72
C LYS A 401 12.41 -12.38 -0.04
N LEU A 402 11.25 -12.36 -0.71
CA LEU A 402 10.02 -11.84 -0.16
C LEU A 402 9.45 -12.77 0.92
N ARG A 403 9.40 -14.08 0.64
CA ARG A 403 8.77 -15.06 1.54
C ARG A 403 9.75 -15.72 2.49
N TYR A 404 11.03 -15.65 2.18
CA TYR A 404 12.05 -16.22 3.05
C TYR A 404 12.02 -15.59 4.45
N ARG A 405 11.89 -16.44 5.46
CA ARG A 405 11.94 -16.05 6.87
C ARG A 405 13.24 -16.56 7.48
N TYR A 406 14.02 -15.67 8.08
CA TYR A 406 15.19 -16.06 8.84
C TYR A 406 14.80 -16.96 10.02
N PRO A 407 15.59 -17.99 10.36
CA PRO A 407 15.32 -18.80 11.54
C PRO A 407 15.23 -17.92 12.81
N ARG A 408 14.09 -17.99 13.51
CA ARG A 408 13.73 -17.13 14.64
C ARG A 408 13.66 -15.61 14.31
N GLY A 409 13.56 -15.27 13.04
CA GLY A 409 13.49 -13.90 12.55
C GLY A 409 12.23 -13.62 11.76
N GLU A 410 12.30 -12.57 10.93
CA GLU A 410 11.22 -12.08 10.08
C GLU A 410 11.46 -12.37 8.60
N SER A 411 10.39 -12.35 7.84
CA SER A 411 10.36 -12.22 6.38
C SER A 411 9.90 -10.81 5.98
N TYR A 412 10.01 -10.45 4.71
CA TYR A 412 9.39 -9.21 4.20
C TYR A 412 7.87 -9.21 4.37
N LEU A 413 7.21 -10.39 4.35
CA LEU A 413 5.76 -10.47 4.60
C LEU A 413 5.39 -10.11 6.05
N ASP A 414 6.25 -10.41 7.02
CA ASP A 414 6.05 -9.98 8.41
C ASP A 414 6.17 -8.46 8.54
N ILE A 415 7.12 -7.85 7.81
CA ILE A 415 7.25 -6.39 7.77
C ILE A 415 6.01 -5.78 7.12
N ILE A 416 5.51 -6.32 6.01
CA ILE A 416 4.26 -5.86 5.37
C ILE A 416 3.12 -5.84 6.39
N ALA A 417 2.95 -6.93 7.16
CA ALA A 417 1.89 -7.02 8.16
C ALA A 417 2.01 -5.95 9.26
N ARG A 418 3.24 -5.67 9.74
CA ARG A 418 3.43 -4.65 10.79
C ARG A 418 3.44 -3.20 10.26
N LEU A 419 3.61 -2.99 8.94
CA LEU A 419 3.52 -1.68 8.31
C LEU A 419 2.08 -1.25 8.00
N ASP A 420 1.13 -2.18 7.89
CA ASP A 420 -0.26 -1.87 7.55
C ASP A 420 -0.88 -0.75 8.43
N PRO A 421 -0.81 -0.77 9.78
CA PRO A 421 -1.34 0.32 10.59
C PRO A 421 -0.61 1.65 10.38
N LEU A 422 0.70 1.63 10.06
CA LEU A 422 1.44 2.86 9.79
C LEU A 422 1.04 3.49 8.45
N VAL A 423 0.78 2.68 7.42
CA VAL A 423 0.29 3.20 6.14
C VAL A 423 -1.11 3.79 6.29
N MET A 424 -1.97 3.20 7.12
CA MET A 424 -3.26 3.81 7.47
C MET A 424 -3.10 5.18 8.13
N GLU A 425 -2.13 5.32 9.03
CA GLU A 425 -1.82 6.60 9.68
C GLU A 425 -1.24 7.60 8.67
N MET A 426 -0.33 7.15 7.78
CA MET A 426 0.23 7.99 6.71
C MET A 426 -0.86 8.51 5.76
N GLU A 427 -1.85 7.69 5.43
CA GLU A 427 -2.96 8.09 4.56
C GLU A 427 -3.84 9.16 5.21
N SER A 428 -3.86 9.28 6.54
CA SER A 428 -4.63 10.30 7.25
C SER A 428 -3.97 11.68 7.34
N TYR A 429 -2.67 11.77 7.02
CA TYR A 429 -1.91 13.02 7.18
C TYR A 429 -2.09 13.96 5.98
N HIS A 430 -2.22 15.24 6.30
CA HIS A 430 -2.25 16.34 5.33
C HIS A 430 -0.88 17.03 5.19
N GLU A 431 -0.04 16.89 6.20
CA GLU A 431 1.27 17.52 6.29
C GLU A 431 2.37 16.64 5.69
N PRO A 432 3.48 17.23 5.23
CA PRO A 432 4.68 16.48 4.87
C PRO A 432 5.18 15.60 6.02
N LEU A 433 5.67 14.42 5.69
CA LEU A 433 6.19 13.44 6.64
C LEU A 433 7.58 12.98 6.25
N LEU A 434 8.57 13.18 7.14
CA LEU A 434 9.89 12.58 7.05
C LEU A 434 9.94 11.26 7.83
N ILE A 435 10.36 10.18 7.16
CA ILE A 435 10.57 8.87 7.77
C ILE A 435 12.05 8.50 7.69
N ILE A 436 12.67 8.33 8.86
CA ILE A 436 14.04 7.83 8.99
C ILE A 436 13.95 6.35 9.37
N GLY A 437 14.32 5.47 8.44
CA GLY A 437 14.14 4.04 8.58
C GLY A 437 15.33 3.22 8.11
N HIS A 438 15.01 2.03 7.65
CA HIS A 438 15.96 1.00 7.25
C HIS A 438 15.64 0.48 5.86
N GLN A 439 16.60 -0.23 5.26
CA GLN A 439 16.51 -0.63 3.87
C GLN A 439 15.29 -1.51 3.57
N ALA A 440 15.04 -2.57 4.36
CA ALA A 440 13.94 -3.49 4.07
C ALA A 440 12.57 -2.83 4.26
N VAL A 441 12.42 -2.06 5.33
CA VAL A 441 11.19 -1.34 5.65
C VAL A 441 10.87 -0.27 4.60
N LEU A 442 11.87 0.55 4.26
CA LEU A 442 11.68 1.63 3.29
C LEU A 442 11.44 1.11 1.87
N ARG A 443 12.01 -0.03 1.47
CA ARG A 443 11.69 -0.70 0.21
C ARG A 443 10.20 -0.98 0.06
N LEU A 444 9.57 -1.46 1.12
CA LEU A 444 8.15 -1.79 1.13
C LEU A 444 7.26 -0.54 1.08
N ILE A 445 7.56 0.48 1.88
CA ILE A 445 6.81 1.74 1.88
C ILE A 445 6.96 2.42 0.50
N TYR A 446 8.19 2.49 -0.01
CA TYR A 446 8.48 3.05 -1.32
C TYR A 446 7.75 2.28 -2.43
N ALA A 447 7.84 0.94 -2.45
CA ALA A 447 7.15 0.11 -3.44
C ALA A 447 5.63 0.38 -3.46
N TYR A 448 5.01 0.46 -2.29
CA TYR A 448 3.58 0.73 -2.16
C TYR A 448 3.19 2.08 -2.77
N TYR A 449 3.89 3.18 -2.42
CA TYR A 449 3.54 4.51 -2.94
C TYR A 449 3.94 4.72 -4.39
N ALA A 450 5.10 4.22 -4.80
CA ALA A 450 5.56 4.29 -6.20
C ALA A 450 4.80 3.35 -7.15
N GLY A 451 4.05 2.37 -6.61
CA GLY A 451 3.18 1.49 -7.39
C GLY A 451 3.84 0.22 -7.89
N TYR A 452 4.96 -0.18 -7.31
CA TYR A 452 5.59 -1.47 -7.59
C TYR A 452 4.82 -2.62 -6.91
N PRO A 453 4.77 -3.81 -7.53
CA PRO A 453 4.27 -5.01 -6.86
C PRO A 453 5.15 -5.36 -5.65
N ARG A 454 4.55 -5.97 -4.63
CA ARG A 454 5.29 -6.34 -3.42
C ARG A 454 6.41 -7.36 -3.67
N GLU A 455 6.29 -8.15 -4.73
CA GLU A 455 7.26 -9.14 -5.18
C GLU A 455 8.59 -8.49 -5.61
N GLU A 456 8.53 -7.28 -6.16
CA GLU A 456 9.69 -6.51 -6.60
C GLU A 456 10.33 -5.69 -5.47
N ALA A 457 9.58 -5.41 -4.39
CA ALA A 457 10.04 -4.57 -3.30
C ALA A 457 11.41 -4.96 -2.71
N PRO A 458 11.73 -6.26 -2.48
CA PRO A 458 13.03 -6.66 -1.95
C PRO A 458 14.24 -6.31 -2.81
N GLN A 459 14.03 -5.97 -4.09
CA GLN A 459 15.09 -5.65 -5.06
C GLN A 459 15.31 -4.13 -5.24
N LEU A 460 14.38 -3.31 -4.73
CA LEU A 460 14.43 -1.86 -4.93
C LEU A 460 15.60 -1.23 -4.16
N SER A 461 16.26 -0.26 -4.78
CA SER A 461 17.39 0.44 -4.17
C SER A 461 16.92 1.60 -3.29
N ILE A 462 17.37 1.61 -2.05
CA ILE A 462 17.23 2.72 -1.09
C ILE A 462 18.64 3.08 -0.61
N PRO A 463 19.35 3.97 -1.31
CA PRO A 463 20.74 4.28 -1.00
C PRO A 463 20.90 5.02 0.34
N LEU A 464 22.08 4.91 0.96
CA LEU A 464 22.48 5.77 2.07
C LEU A 464 22.65 7.22 1.59
N ASN A 465 22.65 8.16 2.53
CA ASN A 465 22.90 9.59 2.29
C ASN A 465 21.94 10.25 1.27
N THR A 466 20.83 9.60 0.97
CA THR A 466 19.84 10.04 -0.03
C THR A 466 18.47 10.17 0.60
N ILE A 467 17.78 11.23 0.27
CA ILE A 467 16.35 11.41 0.55
C ILE A 467 15.58 11.07 -0.71
N ILE A 468 14.56 10.24 -0.58
CA ILE A 468 13.58 9.95 -1.61
C ILE A 468 12.30 10.70 -1.25
N LYS A 469 11.95 11.71 -2.05
CA LYS A 469 10.69 12.44 -1.93
C LYS A 469 9.68 11.82 -2.86
N LEU A 470 8.56 11.38 -2.33
CA LEU A 470 7.41 10.90 -3.09
C LEU A 470 6.23 11.84 -2.89
N THR A 471 5.65 12.29 -4.00
CA THR A 471 4.43 13.09 -4.02
C THR A 471 3.33 12.33 -4.75
N PRO A 472 2.48 11.57 -4.01
CA PRO A 472 1.37 10.85 -4.61
C PRO A 472 0.38 11.82 -5.25
N LYS A 473 0.04 11.56 -6.51
CA LYS A 473 -0.99 12.26 -7.27
C LYS A 473 -2.19 11.34 -7.54
N THR A 474 -3.24 11.87 -8.14
CA THR A 474 -4.47 11.11 -8.42
C THR A 474 -4.20 9.85 -9.26
N TYR A 475 -3.23 9.89 -10.18
CA TYR A 475 -2.98 8.80 -11.14
C TYR A 475 -1.52 8.38 -11.26
N SER A 476 -0.60 9.08 -10.59
CA SER A 476 0.84 8.85 -10.62
C SER A 476 1.46 9.10 -9.26
N CYS A 477 2.75 8.89 -9.14
CA CYS A 477 3.55 9.33 -8.01
C CYS A 477 4.79 10.03 -8.58
N GLU A 478 5.00 11.27 -8.19
CA GLU A 478 6.24 11.98 -8.55
C GLU A 478 7.34 11.58 -7.59
N GLU A 479 8.51 11.32 -8.13
CA GLU A 479 9.69 10.92 -7.37
C GLU A 479 10.83 11.88 -7.61
N GLU A 480 11.50 12.27 -6.53
CA GLU A 480 12.73 13.05 -6.53
C GLU A 480 13.74 12.39 -5.59
N ARG A 481 14.97 12.19 -6.05
CA ARG A 481 16.08 11.67 -5.23
C ARG A 481 17.12 12.76 -5.00
N ILE A 482 17.41 13.04 -3.74
CA ILE A 482 18.28 14.12 -3.30
C ILE A 482 19.43 13.50 -2.51
N CYS A 483 20.62 13.51 -3.10
CA CYS A 483 21.84 13.08 -2.42
C CYS A 483 22.38 14.24 -1.58
N LEU A 484 22.50 14.07 -0.26
CA LEU A 484 23.00 15.10 0.66
C LEU A 484 24.51 15.02 0.91
N LEU A 485 25.09 13.84 0.75
CA LEU A 485 26.54 13.61 0.84
C LEU A 485 26.93 12.59 -0.20
N GLU A 486 27.95 12.92 -1.00
CA GLU A 486 28.57 11.95 -1.90
C GLU A 486 29.31 10.88 -1.08
N ILE A 487 29.17 9.62 -1.49
CA ILE A 487 29.91 8.52 -0.91
C ILE A 487 31.31 8.54 -1.54
N ASN A 488 32.33 8.92 -0.77
CA ASN A 488 33.69 8.74 -1.22
C ASN A 488 33.94 7.23 -1.39
N GLN A 489 34.39 6.81 -2.58
CA GLN A 489 34.64 5.41 -2.94
C GLN A 489 35.68 4.71 -2.04
N GLU A 490 36.41 5.43 -1.22
CA GLU A 490 37.37 4.90 -0.25
C GLU A 490 36.74 4.27 0.99
N ASP A 491 35.47 4.58 1.30
CA ASP A 491 34.74 4.01 2.45
C ASP A 491 33.96 2.74 2.04
N GLY A 492 34.62 1.79 1.44
CA GLY A 492 34.34 0.37 1.31
C GLY A 492 32.89 -0.09 1.37
N GLN A 493 31.96 0.57 0.70
CA GLN A 493 30.60 0.01 0.51
C GLN A 493 30.60 -0.91 -0.72
N ARG A 494 30.91 -2.18 -0.51
CA ARG A 494 30.30 -3.21 -1.35
C ARG A 494 28.85 -3.29 -0.93
N GLU A 495 27.93 -2.55 -1.63
CA GLU A 495 26.56 -3.00 -1.66
C GLU A 495 26.60 -4.46 -2.12
N PRO A 496 25.98 -5.40 -1.37
CA PRO A 496 25.91 -6.76 -1.88
C PRO A 496 25.24 -6.66 -3.25
N PRO A 497 25.75 -7.38 -4.27
CA PRO A 497 25.22 -7.31 -5.62
C PRO A 497 23.71 -7.53 -5.55
N SER A 498 22.97 -6.68 -6.25
CA SER A 498 21.53 -6.83 -6.50
C SER A 498 21.35 -8.04 -7.41
N HIS A 499 21.37 -9.25 -6.84
CA HIS A 499 21.09 -10.52 -7.53
C HIS A 499 19.82 -11.14 -6.98
#